data_91f03a842c287caa95ea038616568fc9
#
_entry.id   91f03a842c287caa95ea038616568fc9
#
_cell.length_a   1.000
_cell.length_b   1.000
_cell.length_c   1.000
_cell.angle_alpha   90.00
_cell.angle_beta   90.00
_cell.angle_gamma   90.00
#
_symmetry.space_group_name_H-M   'P 1'
#
loop_
_entity.id
_entity.type
_entity.pdbx_description
1 polymer ?
#
loop_
_entity_poly.entity_id
_entity_poly.type
_entity_poly.pdbx_seq_one_letter_code
_entity_poly.pdbx_strand_id
1 'polypeptide(L)'
;MDVIKKIKDLTEERGWTEYRLVKESGIAASTISNIFHRNTLPNIITLESICNTFGITLSQFFSDDITLYPSEDQRAILAEWSYLDDTQRQLLLQFLQSMHK
;
A
#
# COMPACT_ATOMS: atom_id res chain seq x y z
N MET A 1 9.07 -2.09 -14.70
CA MET A 1 8.53 -2.34 -13.35
C MET A 1 8.52 -3.83 -13.04
N ASP A 2 8.93 -4.18 -11.85
CA ASP A 2 8.83 -5.56 -11.36
C ASP A 2 7.52 -5.73 -10.58
N VAL A 3 6.53 -6.35 -11.21
CA VAL A 3 5.19 -6.54 -10.64
C VAL A 3 5.23 -7.38 -9.37
N ILE A 4 6.01 -8.44 -9.37
CA ILE A 4 6.12 -9.36 -8.23
C ILE A 4 6.78 -8.67 -7.05
N LYS A 5 7.86 -7.95 -7.31
CA LYS A 5 8.54 -7.18 -6.27
C LYS A 5 7.59 -6.14 -5.66
N LYS A 6 6.78 -5.48 -6.47
CA LYS A 6 5.82 -4.47 -5.99
C LYS A 6 4.76 -5.10 -5.10
N ILE A 7 4.26 -6.29 -5.45
CA ILE A 7 3.31 -7.02 -4.60
C ILE A 7 3.94 -7.35 -3.26
N LYS A 8 5.18 -7.83 -3.26
CA LYS A 8 5.91 -8.14 -2.02
C LYS A 8 6.13 -6.89 -1.18
N ASP A 9 6.54 -5.79 -1.81
CA ASP A 9 6.79 -4.52 -1.12
C ASP A 9 5.50 -3.97 -0.48
N LEU A 10 4.38 -4.01 -1.19
CA LEU A 10 3.09 -3.57 -0.65
C LEU A 10 2.63 -4.44 0.50
N THR A 11 2.86 -5.75 0.43
CA THR A 11 2.55 -6.68 1.51
C THR A 11 3.37 -6.35 2.74
N GLU A 12 4.67 -6.14 2.56
CA GLU A 12 5.62 -5.83 3.62
C GLU A 12 5.32 -4.46 4.26
N GLU A 13 5.02 -3.44 3.45
CA GLU A 13 4.67 -2.11 3.94
C GLU A 13 3.47 -2.12 4.88
N ARG A 14 2.54 -3.05 4.68
CA ARG A 14 1.37 -3.22 5.54
C ARG A 14 1.64 -4.06 6.78
N GLY A 15 2.85 -4.59 6.90
CA GLY A 15 3.20 -5.52 7.97
C GLY A 15 2.47 -6.85 7.83
N TRP A 16 2.05 -7.21 6.63
CA TRP A 16 1.34 -8.46 6.38
C TRP A 16 2.31 -9.59 6.03
N THR A 17 1.91 -10.80 6.40
CA THR A 17 2.54 -12.02 5.92
C THR A 17 1.88 -12.47 4.62
N GLU A 18 2.53 -13.40 3.92
CA GLU A 18 1.94 -14.09 2.77
C GLU A 18 0.62 -14.75 3.14
N TYR A 19 0.55 -15.38 4.31
CA TYR A 19 -0.68 -16.00 4.83
C TYR A 19 -1.80 -14.96 4.97
N ARG A 20 -1.50 -13.79 5.50
CA ARG A 20 -2.51 -12.75 5.63
C ARG A 20 -3.01 -12.25 4.28
N LEU A 21 -2.12 -12.13 3.29
CA LEU A 21 -2.53 -11.76 1.94
C LEU A 21 -3.50 -12.79 1.36
N VAL A 22 -3.21 -14.08 1.53
CA VAL A 22 -4.13 -15.16 1.12
C VAL A 22 -5.49 -14.98 1.79
N LYS A 23 -5.50 -14.79 3.10
CA LYS A 23 -6.72 -14.68 3.88
C LYS A 23 -7.55 -13.46 3.49
N GLU A 24 -6.92 -12.31 3.35
CA GLU A 24 -7.63 -11.05 3.05
C GLU A 24 -8.09 -10.98 1.59
N SER A 25 -7.35 -11.56 0.67
CA SER A 25 -7.66 -11.51 -0.76
C SER A 25 -8.66 -12.59 -1.20
N GLY A 26 -8.74 -13.69 -0.47
CA GLY A 26 -9.52 -14.85 -0.89
C GLY A 26 -8.91 -15.60 -2.08
N ILE A 27 -7.70 -15.25 -2.49
CA ILE A 27 -7.00 -15.94 -3.58
C ILE A 27 -6.41 -17.24 -3.03
N ALA A 28 -6.39 -18.29 -3.87
CA ALA A 28 -5.84 -19.57 -3.47
C ALA A 28 -4.40 -19.45 -2.97
N ALA A 29 -4.09 -20.14 -1.87
CA ALA A 29 -2.76 -20.12 -1.29
C ALA A 29 -1.67 -20.53 -2.28
N SER A 30 -1.97 -21.50 -3.17
CA SER A 30 -1.04 -21.96 -4.20
C SER A 30 -0.72 -20.84 -5.20
N THR A 31 -1.71 -20.02 -5.56
CA THR A 31 -1.51 -18.90 -6.47
C THR A 31 -0.59 -17.85 -5.86
N ILE A 32 -0.83 -17.47 -4.62
CA ILE A 32 0.02 -16.50 -3.90
C ILE A 32 1.44 -17.07 -3.71
N SER A 33 1.55 -18.34 -3.34
CA SER A 33 2.84 -19.01 -3.19
C SER A 33 3.64 -19.00 -4.50
N ASN A 34 2.99 -19.26 -5.62
CA ASN A 34 3.64 -19.23 -6.93
C ASN A 34 4.16 -17.84 -7.29
N ILE A 35 3.41 -16.80 -6.95
CA ILE A 35 3.84 -15.42 -7.15
C ILE A 35 5.08 -15.13 -6.29
N PHE A 36 5.05 -15.49 -5.00
CA PHE A 36 6.10 -15.13 -4.04
C PHE A 36 7.36 -15.97 -4.20
N HIS A 37 7.23 -17.25 -4.53
CA HIS A 37 8.36 -18.19 -4.47
C HIS A 37 8.79 -18.73 -5.84
N ARG A 38 7.95 -18.62 -6.87
CA ARG A 38 8.26 -19.12 -8.22
C ARG A 38 8.28 -18.03 -9.27
N ASN A 39 8.13 -16.78 -8.87
CA ASN A 39 8.10 -15.62 -9.78
C ASN A 39 7.05 -15.76 -10.89
N THR A 40 5.92 -16.40 -10.58
CA THR A 40 4.81 -16.51 -11.53
C THR A 40 4.05 -15.20 -11.57
N LEU A 41 3.96 -14.60 -12.74
CA LEU A 41 3.19 -13.37 -12.92
C LEU A 41 1.70 -13.65 -12.75
N PRO A 42 0.99 -12.86 -11.93
CA PRO A 42 -0.46 -13.01 -11.85
C PRO A 42 -1.12 -12.54 -13.14
N ASN A 43 -2.28 -13.15 -13.48
CA ASN A 43 -3.11 -12.58 -14.52
C ASN A 43 -3.77 -11.30 -14.04
N ILE A 44 -4.42 -10.56 -14.94
CA ILE A 44 -4.98 -9.25 -14.63
C ILE A 44 -6.11 -9.34 -13.58
N ILE A 45 -6.89 -10.41 -13.60
CA ILE A 45 -7.99 -10.61 -12.63
C ILE A 45 -7.41 -10.83 -11.23
N THR A 46 -6.40 -11.66 -11.13
CA THR A 46 -5.71 -11.91 -9.84
C THR A 46 -5.03 -10.64 -9.34
N LEU A 47 -4.36 -9.90 -10.21
CA LEU A 47 -3.72 -8.65 -9.84
C LEU A 47 -4.74 -7.61 -9.36
N GLU A 48 -5.88 -7.51 -10.03
CA GLU A 48 -6.96 -6.62 -9.59
C GLU A 48 -7.47 -6.98 -8.20
N SER A 49 -7.64 -8.29 -7.92
CA SER A 49 -8.04 -8.76 -6.59
C SER A 49 -7.01 -8.40 -5.53
N ILE A 50 -5.73 -8.52 -5.84
CA ILE A 50 -4.65 -8.12 -4.94
C ILE A 50 -4.71 -6.61 -4.69
N CYS A 51 -4.88 -5.81 -5.73
CA CYS A 51 -5.00 -4.36 -5.60
C CYS A 51 -6.20 -3.96 -4.74
N ASN A 52 -7.36 -4.59 -4.96
CA ASN A 52 -8.56 -4.35 -4.17
C ASN A 52 -8.31 -4.67 -2.69
N THR A 53 -7.59 -5.74 -2.42
CA THR A 53 -7.20 -6.13 -1.05
C THR A 53 -6.35 -5.06 -0.39
N PHE A 54 -5.44 -4.46 -1.14
CA PHE A 54 -4.60 -3.35 -0.65
C PHE A 54 -5.32 -2.00 -0.64
N GLY A 55 -6.53 -1.91 -1.20
CA GLY A 55 -7.27 -0.65 -1.26
C GLY A 55 -6.73 0.32 -2.30
N ILE A 56 -6.12 -0.19 -3.36
CA ILE A 56 -5.60 0.62 -4.46
C ILE A 56 -6.21 0.18 -5.79
N THR A 57 -6.14 1.05 -6.79
CA THR A 57 -6.53 0.73 -8.16
C THR A 57 -5.36 0.14 -8.93
N LEU A 58 -5.64 -0.50 -10.07
CA LEU A 58 -4.59 -0.93 -10.99
C LEU A 58 -3.74 0.24 -11.48
N SER A 59 -4.37 1.39 -11.72
CA SER A 59 -3.65 2.61 -12.11
C SER A 59 -2.65 3.02 -11.03
N GLN A 60 -3.07 3.01 -9.78
CA GLN A 60 -2.18 3.32 -8.66
C GLN A 60 -1.05 2.30 -8.53
N PHE A 61 -1.36 1.02 -8.74
CA PHE A 61 -0.36 -0.05 -8.70
C PHE A 61 0.76 0.18 -9.71
N PHE A 62 0.42 0.62 -10.92
CA PHE A 62 1.39 0.85 -11.98
C PHE A 62 2.03 2.24 -11.95
N SER A 63 1.70 3.06 -10.96
CA SER A 63 2.33 4.37 -10.77
C SER A 63 3.57 4.27 -9.90
N ASP A 64 4.59 5.05 -10.23
CA ASP A 64 5.79 5.17 -9.40
C ASP A 64 5.67 6.28 -8.36
N ASP A 65 4.54 6.99 -8.32
CA ASP A 65 4.28 8.05 -7.35
C ASP A 65 3.94 7.44 -5.98
N ILE A 66 4.86 7.58 -5.05
CA ILE A 66 4.74 7.03 -3.70
C ILE A 66 3.54 7.62 -2.92
N THR A 67 3.09 8.82 -3.28
CA THR A 67 1.93 9.44 -2.62
C THR A 67 0.62 8.72 -2.93
N LEU A 68 0.60 7.87 -3.98
CA LEU A 68 -0.58 7.08 -4.33
C LEU A 68 -0.72 5.80 -3.50
N TYR A 69 0.28 5.47 -2.69
CA TYR A 69 0.28 4.26 -1.85
C TYR A 69 0.52 4.60 -0.38
N PRO A 70 -0.32 5.44 0.22
CA PRO A 70 -0.09 5.79 1.61
C PRO A 70 -0.22 4.57 2.53
N SER A 71 0.68 4.47 3.51
CA SER A 71 0.60 3.48 4.57
C SER A 71 -0.61 3.77 5.48
N GLU A 72 -0.93 2.84 6.39
CA GLU A 72 -1.98 3.07 7.39
C GLU A 72 -1.70 4.33 8.23
N ASP A 73 -0.45 4.52 8.64
CA ASP A 73 -0.03 5.70 9.40
C ASP A 73 -0.21 6.98 8.61
N GLN A 74 0.15 6.95 7.32
CA GLN A 74 -0.03 8.10 6.44
C GLN A 74 -1.51 8.41 6.23
N ARG A 75 -2.35 7.39 6.06
CA ARG A 75 -3.80 7.56 5.94
C ARG A 75 -4.40 8.15 7.19
N ALA A 76 -3.96 7.70 8.35
CA ALA A 76 -4.43 8.22 9.64
C ALA A 76 -4.11 9.71 9.75
N ILE A 77 -2.89 10.11 9.42
CA ILE A 77 -2.47 11.50 9.43
C ILE A 77 -3.28 12.33 8.43
N LEU A 78 -3.49 11.82 7.21
CA LEU A 78 -4.28 12.51 6.19
C LEU A 78 -5.73 12.71 6.62
N ALA A 79 -6.32 11.70 7.28
CA ALA A 79 -7.67 11.81 7.80
C ALA A 79 -7.77 12.90 8.88
N GLU A 80 -6.84 12.92 9.83
CA GLU A 80 -6.80 13.95 10.87
C GLU A 80 -6.51 15.33 10.29
N TRP A 81 -5.65 15.40 9.28
CA TRP A 81 -5.31 16.63 8.58
C TRP A 81 -6.56 17.32 8.00
N SER A 82 -7.50 16.53 7.49
CA SER A 82 -8.71 17.07 6.87
C SER A 82 -9.61 17.80 7.86
N TYR A 83 -9.50 17.51 9.16
CA TYR A 83 -10.26 18.19 10.21
C TYR A 83 -9.60 19.47 10.71
N LEU A 84 -8.38 19.77 10.28
CA LEU A 84 -7.64 20.94 10.74
C LEU A 84 -7.98 22.16 9.89
N ASP A 85 -8.01 23.33 10.51
CA ASP A 85 -8.08 24.60 9.78
C ASP A 85 -6.69 25.02 9.29
N ASP A 86 -6.63 26.10 8.53
CA ASP A 86 -5.35 26.57 7.94
C ASP A 86 -4.31 26.91 8.99
N THR A 87 -4.71 27.54 10.09
CA THR A 87 -3.80 27.90 11.17
C THR A 87 -3.23 26.65 11.85
N GLN A 88 -4.08 25.68 12.14
CA GLN A 88 -3.67 24.42 12.74
C GLN A 88 -2.73 23.63 11.83
N ARG A 89 -3.00 23.59 10.54
CA ARG A 89 -2.14 22.95 9.54
C ARG A 89 -0.76 23.58 9.51
N GLN A 90 -0.69 24.88 9.51
CA GLN A 90 0.56 25.65 9.55
C GLN A 90 1.38 25.31 10.79
N LEU A 91 0.75 25.30 11.96
CA LEU A 91 1.41 24.97 13.22
C LEU A 91 1.93 23.54 13.21
N LEU A 92 1.15 22.61 12.70
CA LEU A 92 1.56 21.21 12.62
C LEU A 92 2.77 21.06 11.67
N LEU A 93 2.73 21.70 10.51
CA LEU A 93 3.85 21.66 9.58
C LEU A 93 5.12 22.24 10.18
N GLN A 94 5.03 23.35 10.90
CA GLN A 94 6.17 23.95 11.59
C GLN A 94 6.73 23.00 12.64
N PHE A 95 5.87 22.32 13.39
CA PHE A 95 6.27 21.34 14.39
C PHE A 95 7.03 20.17 13.75
N LEU A 96 6.49 19.62 12.66
CA LEU A 96 7.12 18.51 11.95
C LEU A 96 8.47 18.92 11.35
N GLN A 97 8.54 20.11 10.76
CA GLN A 97 9.78 20.64 10.18
C GLN A 97 10.86 20.86 11.25
N SER A 98 10.44 21.26 12.45
CA SER A 98 11.39 21.48 13.56
C SER A 98 12.06 20.19 14.03
N MET A 99 11.49 19.04 13.72
CA MET A 99 12.03 17.73 14.08
C MET A 99 13.13 17.26 13.15
N HIS A 100 13.34 17.93 12.03
CA HIS A 100 14.34 17.56 11.02
C HIS A 100 15.66 18.33 11.19
N LYS A 101 16.20 18.39 12.34
CA LYS A 101 17.47 19.08 12.58
C LYS A 101 18.61 18.11 12.73
#